data_ae1343dca6a888291e23017ded7036dc
#
_entry.id   ae1343dca6a888291e23017ded7036dc
#
_cell.length_a   1.000
_cell.length_b   1.000
_cell.length_c   1.000
_cell.angle_alpha   90.00
_cell.angle_beta   90.00
_cell.angle_gamma   90.00
#
_symmetry.space_group_name_H-M   'P 1'
#
loop_
_entity.id
_entity.type
_entity.pdbx_description
1 polymer ?
#
loop_
_entity_poly.entity_id
_entity_poly.type
_entity_poly.pdbx_seq_one_letter_code
_entity_poly.pdbx_strand_id
1 'polypeptide(L)'
;MSDKKVVVYGASGYTGRLVCEYLREFNVPFIAAGRDKARIAEALETVPGIGTIEHEIVEVEHAVGPLSELFDGAKVVCNMVGPFAQYGAAVVEACLAAGTHYVDTTGEQDWLINAEASYGERMAAAGLLLGPGLAQMYTTGEIAAQLCLEEPGLDTLDILVFWKGAPTIASTRTILVNAALAKAYYLEQNAYAEWPADGGLYSVTVPGQHETGLALPWGGTSHPVWFSRDPRVANVKVLGGVFNRPLMLGVPQIVAAALAQIEDLPEEEKLRVLSEQAAAVMNQMPPREYTRINTSLDSVHASGPLGRAHCVIHGNCNYKQTGLLQAYAAYSLLQQPPRRTGFASGCQAFGHRDLLGVLRSFGLVMDPVLTRSS
;
A
#
# COMPACT_ATOMS: atom_id res chain seq x y z
N MET A 1 -9.81 8.84 29.85
CA MET A 1 -8.97 8.57 28.65
C MET A 1 -9.39 7.23 28.11
N SER A 2 -9.69 7.14 26.84
CA SER A 2 -10.08 5.89 26.19
C SER A 2 -8.92 4.89 26.29
N ASP A 3 -9.21 3.64 26.68
CA ASP A 3 -8.21 2.56 26.70
C ASP A 3 -7.83 2.09 25.26
N LYS A 4 -8.35 2.79 24.24
CA LYS A 4 -8.21 2.47 22.81
C LYS A 4 -6.90 3.02 22.28
N LYS A 5 -5.98 2.13 22.01
CA LYS A 5 -4.61 2.44 21.58
C LYS A 5 -4.40 2.39 20.04
N VAL A 6 -5.45 2.17 19.28
CA VAL A 6 -5.41 2.13 17.80
C VAL A 6 -6.34 3.18 17.23
N VAL A 7 -5.83 4.01 16.33
CA VAL A 7 -6.62 4.97 15.57
C VAL A 7 -6.66 4.56 14.10
N VAL A 8 -7.86 4.41 13.53
CA VAL A 8 -8.08 4.26 12.09
C VAL A 8 -8.51 5.61 11.53
N TYR A 9 -7.56 6.36 10.95
CA TYR A 9 -7.82 7.66 10.37
C TYR A 9 -8.23 7.53 8.90
N GLY A 10 -9.44 7.98 8.56
CA GLY A 10 -10.11 7.72 7.28
C GLY A 10 -10.99 6.47 7.32
N ALA A 11 -11.57 6.16 8.48
CA ALA A 11 -12.38 4.96 8.73
C ALA A 11 -13.62 4.83 7.85
N SER A 12 -14.18 5.93 7.33
CA SER A 12 -15.34 5.91 6.41
C SER A 12 -15.00 5.42 4.99
N GLY A 13 -13.69 5.36 4.64
CA GLY A 13 -13.24 4.87 3.34
C GLY A 13 -13.39 3.36 3.18
N TYR A 14 -13.31 2.88 1.92
CA TYR A 14 -13.41 1.45 1.61
C TYR A 14 -12.39 0.61 2.38
N THR A 15 -11.11 1.00 2.35
CA THR A 15 -10.04 0.31 3.08
C THR A 15 -10.16 0.53 4.59
N GLY A 16 -10.51 1.74 5.03
CA GLY A 16 -10.70 2.05 6.46
C GLY A 16 -11.72 1.13 7.13
N ARG A 17 -12.85 0.87 6.47
CA ARG A 17 -13.85 -0.10 6.96
C ARG A 17 -13.28 -1.52 7.09
N LEU A 18 -12.45 -1.95 6.14
CA LEU A 18 -11.81 -3.27 6.21
C LEU A 18 -10.78 -3.35 7.34
N VAL A 19 -10.04 -2.27 7.62
CA VAL A 19 -9.18 -2.20 8.81
C VAL A 19 -9.99 -2.36 10.09
N CYS A 20 -11.11 -1.62 10.22
CA CYS A 20 -12.02 -1.75 11.36
C CYS A 20 -12.57 -3.19 11.50
N GLU A 21 -12.93 -3.83 10.38
CA GLU A 21 -13.39 -5.22 10.36
C GLU A 21 -12.33 -6.18 10.90
N TYR A 22 -11.09 -6.07 10.45
CA TYR A 22 -10.02 -6.97 10.92
C TYR A 22 -9.52 -6.64 12.33
N LEU A 23 -9.59 -5.38 12.78
CA LEU A 23 -9.38 -5.06 14.21
C LEU A 23 -10.43 -5.75 15.09
N ARG A 24 -11.69 -5.82 14.65
CA ARG A 24 -12.73 -6.61 15.31
C ARG A 24 -12.37 -8.10 15.33
N GLU A 25 -11.87 -8.67 14.22
CA GLU A 25 -11.44 -10.08 14.21
C GLU A 25 -10.30 -10.35 15.19
N PHE A 26 -9.39 -9.40 15.38
CA PHE A 26 -8.33 -9.48 16.38
C PHE A 26 -8.78 -9.10 17.79
N ASN A 27 -10.06 -8.76 17.99
CA ASN A 27 -10.60 -8.26 19.26
C ASN A 27 -9.82 -7.04 19.81
N VAL A 28 -9.46 -6.10 18.95
CA VAL A 28 -8.72 -4.88 19.28
C VAL A 28 -9.66 -3.68 19.27
N PRO A 29 -9.92 -3.04 20.41
CA PRO A 29 -10.68 -1.79 20.48
C PRO A 29 -9.96 -0.66 19.73
N PHE A 30 -10.72 0.22 19.07
CA PHE A 30 -10.15 1.27 18.24
C PHE A 30 -10.97 2.57 18.22
N ILE A 31 -10.33 3.65 17.77
CA ILE A 31 -10.98 4.91 17.42
C ILE A 31 -11.09 4.96 15.89
N ALA A 32 -12.32 5.12 15.40
CA ALA A 32 -12.61 5.38 13.99
C ALA A 32 -12.69 6.91 13.78
N ALA A 33 -11.72 7.47 13.06
CA ALA A 33 -11.61 8.91 12.93
C ALA A 33 -11.67 9.40 11.48
N GLY A 34 -12.10 10.64 11.29
CA GLY A 34 -12.17 11.33 10.01
C GLY A 34 -12.92 12.65 10.10
N ARG A 35 -13.22 13.27 8.96
CA ARG A 35 -13.78 14.63 8.86
C ARG A 35 -15.29 14.73 9.04
N ASP A 36 -15.98 13.62 9.12
CA ASP A 36 -17.45 13.57 9.13
C ASP A 36 -17.91 12.36 9.95
N LYS A 37 -18.37 12.65 11.15
CA LYS A 37 -18.81 11.65 12.13
C LYS A 37 -20.00 10.83 11.64
N ALA A 38 -20.95 11.46 10.95
CA ALA A 38 -22.14 10.77 10.46
C ALA A 38 -21.77 9.76 9.36
N ARG A 39 -20.90 10.17 8.43
CA ARG A 39 -20.38 9.29 7.37
C ARG A 39 -19.55 8.14 7.92
N ILE A 40 -18.80 8.35 9.02
CA ILE A 40 -18.06 7.25 9.65
C ILE A 40 -19.05 6.26 10.28
N ALA A 41 -20.07 6.74 10.99
CA ALA A 41 -21.09 5.89 11.59
C ALA A 41 -21.80 5.04 10.55
N GLU A 42 -22.30 5.65 9.46
CA GLU A 42 -22.91 4.95 8.33
C GLU A 42 -21.98 3.89 7.73
N ALA A 43 -20.72 4.23 7.55
CA ALA A 43 -19.73 3.31 7.00
C ALA A 43 -19.49 2.10 7.92
N LEU A 44 -19.41 2.32 9.23
CA LEU A 44 -19.20 1.26 10.22
C LEU A 44 -20.41 0.32 10.33
N GLU A 45 -21.64 0.79 10.14
CA GLU A 45 -22.82 -0.06 10.11
C GLU A 45 -22.74 -1.16 9.01
N THR A 46 -21.95 -0.89 7.95
CA THR A 46 -21.72 -1.88 6.89
C THR A 46 -20.66 -2.93 7.24
N VAL A 47 -19.94 -2.75 8.34
CA VAL A 47 -18.90 -3.68 8.80
C VAL A 47 -19.56 -4.84 9.55
N PRO A 48 -19.39 -6.09 9.07
CA PRO A 48 -20.00 -7.23 9.73
C PRO A 48 -19.61 -7.37 11.18
N GLY A 49 -20.57 -7.45 12.09
CA GLY A 49 -20.34 -7.68 13.50
C GLY A 49 -19.65 -6.53 14.26
N ILE A 50 -19.67 -5.31 13.76
CA ILE A 50 -18.98 -4.16 14.37
C ILE A 50 -19.41 -3.92 15.83
N GLY A 51 -20.65 -4.21 16.18
CA GLY A 51 -21.18 -4.08 17.54
C GLY A 51 -20.59 -5.07 18.55
N THR A 52 -19.76 -6.03 18.11
CA THR A 52 -19.09 -7.00 19.02
C THR A 52 -17.74 -6.50 19.53
N ILE A 53 -17.27 -5.35 19.06
CA ILE A 53 -16.03 -4.73 19.50
C ILE A 53 -16.26 -3.30 19.99
N GLU A 54 -15.57 -2.92 21.04
CA GLU A 54 -15.60 -1.56 21.54
C GLU A 54 -14.88 -0.62 20.57
N HIS A 55 -15.59 0.40 20.10
CA HIS A 55 -15.05 1.43 19.23
C HIS A 55 -15.62 2.79 19.55
N GLU A 56 -14.92 3.84 19.14
CA GLU A 56 -15.35 5.22 19.28
C GLU A 56 -15.30 5.90 17.92
N ILE A 57 -16.24 6.80 17.64
CA ILE A 57 -16.27 7.57 16.41
C ILE A 57 -15.91 9.02 16.74
N VAL A 58 -14.82 9.51 16.15
CA VAL A 58 -14.32 10.86 16.41
C VAL A 58 -14.24 11.64 15.09
N GLU A 59 -14.86 12.82 15.10
CA GLU A 59 -14.66 13.82 14.06
C GLU A 59 -13.44 14.67 14.40
N VAL A 60 -12.54 14.85 13.42
CA VAL A 60 -11.31 15.61 13.61
C VAL A 60 -10.95 16.39 12.36
N GLU A 61 -10.48 17.62 12.56
CA GLU A 61 -9.91 18.44 11.51
C GLU A 61 -8.55 17.90 11.06
N HIS A 62 -8.27 17.97 9.74
CA HIS A 62 -6.98 17.58 9.20
C HIS A 62 -5.93 18.66 9.43
N ALA A 63 -5.46 18.80 10.66
CA ALA A 63 -4.38 19.69 11.07
C ALA A 63 -3.54 19.02 12.15
N VAL A 64 -2.25 19.39 12.25
CA VAL A 64 -1.29 18.74 13.17
C VAL A 64 -1.78 18.81 14.62
N GLY A 65 -2.27 19.95 15.10
CA GLY A 65 -2.76 20.13 16.48
C GLY A 65 -3.89 19.17 16.82
N PRO A 66 -5.06 19.26 16.16
CA PRO A 66 -6.20 18.37 16.41
C PRO A 66 -5.87 16.89 16.24
N LEU A 67 -5.03 16.54 15.24
CA LEU A 67 -4.58 15.15 15.07
C LEU A 67 -3.67 14.70 16.21
N SER A 68 -2.78 15.56 16.71
CA SER A 68 -1.91 15.22 17.84
C SER A 68 -2.71 14.97 19.13
N GLU A 69 -3.74 15.78 19.36
CA GLU A 69 -4.65 15.59 20.49
C GLU A 69 -5.43 14.26 20.38
N LEU A 70 -5.90 13.92 19.17
CA LEU A 70 -6.58 12.65 18.92
C LEU A 70 -5.64 11.44 19.13
N PHE A 71 -4.37 11.58 18.77
CA PHE A 71 -3.38 10.50 18.83
C PHE A 71 -2.73 10.36 20.20
N ASP A 72 -2.97 11.30 21.11
CA ASP A 72 -2.44 11.24 22.47
C ASP A 72 -2.90 9.97 23.20
N GLY A 73 -1.94 9.20 23.71
CA GLY A 73 -2.16 7.90 24.33
C GLY A 73 -2.44 6.76 23.35
N ALA A 74 -2.54 7.00 22.05
CA ALA A 74 -2.59 5.95 21.05
C ALA A 74 -1.22 5.31 20.86
N LYS A 75 -1.20 4.02 20.48
CA LYS A 75 0.04 3.29 20.15
C LYS A 75 0.35 3.36 18.66
N VAL A 76 -0.68 3.34 17.83
CA VAL A 76 -0.53 3.30 16.37
C VAL A 76 -1.69 3.99 15.66
N VAL A 77 -1.35 4.69 14.57
CA VAL A 77 -2.29 5.26 13.60
C VAL A 77 -2.21 4.46 12.30
N CYS A 78 -3.34 3.89 11.88
CA CYS A 78 -3.55 3.36 10.54
C CYS A 78 -4.14 4.49 9.67
N ASN A 79 -3.30 5.14 8.88
CA ASN A 79 -3.72 6.25 8.03
C ASN A 79 -4.26 5.77 6.68
N MET A 80 -5.56 5.97 6.45
CA MET A 80 -6.26 5.64 5.20
C MET A 80 -6.64 6.89 4.40
N VAL A 81 -6.09 8.06 4.75
CA VAL A 81 -6.40 9.34 4.10
C VAL A 81 -5.34 9.67 3.06
N GLY A 82 -5.68 9.42 1.81
CA GLY A 82 -4.88 9.81 0.64
C GLY A 82 -5.52 10.97 -0.18
N PRO A 83 -4.79 11.56 -1.16
CA PRO A 83 -3.39 11.25 -1.55
C PRO A 83 -2.40 11.56 -0.42
N PHE A 84 -1.44 10.63 -0.23
CA PHE A 84 -0.52 10.72 0.91
C PHE A 84 0.53 11.80 0.72
N ALA A 85 0.93 12.10 -0.52
CA ALA A 85 1.80 13.23 -0.84
C ALA A 85 1.19 14.57 -0.38
N GLN A 86 -0.14 14.67 -0.36
CA GLN A 86 -0.85 15.88 0.06
C GLN A 86 -1.16 15.91 1.56
N TYR A 87 -1.54 14.76 2.14
CA TYR A 87 -2.10 14.70 3.49
C TYR A 87 -1.20 13.97 4.50
N GLY A 88 -0.23 13.18 4.05
CA GLY A 88 0.58 12.33 4.91
C GLY A 88 1.44 13.10 5.91
N ALA A 89 2.03 14.21 5.50
CA ALA A 89 2.93 15.00 6.32
C ALA A 89 2.31 15.44 7.66
N ALA A 90 1.10 15.98 7.63
CA ALA A 90 0.41 16.43 8.85
C ALA A 90 0.13 15.27 9.82
N VAL A 91 -0.18 14.08 9.28
CA VAL A 91 -0.44 12.88 10.09
C VAL A 91 0.86 12.36 10.72
N VAL A 92 1.98 12.34 9.98
CA VAL A 92 3.29 11.92 10.52
C VAL A 92 3.79 12.88 11.58
N GLU A 93 3.65 14.20 11.38
CA GLU A 93 4.02 15.20 12.40
C GLU A 93 3.17 15.04 13.67
N ALA A 94 1.86 14.78 13.53
CA ALA A 94 1.00 14.50 14.66
C ALA A 94 1.39 13.21 15.39
N CYS A 95 1.79 12.16 14.66
CA CYS A 95 2.31 10.93 15.24
C CYS A 95 3.61 11.14 16.02
N LEU A 96 4.53 11.96 15.48
CA LEU A 96 5.75 12.33 16.19
C LEU A 96 5.45 13.10 17.47
N ALA A 97 4.53 14.07 17.44
CA ALA A 97 4.15 14.86 18.59
C ALA A 97 3.49 14.02 19.69
N ALA A 98 2.68 13.03 19.29
CA ALA A 98 1.97 12.15 20.23
C ALA A 98 2.76 10.90 20.65
N GLY A 99 3.93 10.64 20.07
CA GLY A 99 4.71 9.43 20.36
C GLY A 99 4.07 8.13 19.82
N THR A 100 3.47 8.19 18.63
CA THR A 100 2.63 7.13 18.05
C THR A 100 3.24 6.56 16.78
N HIS A 101 3.19 5.25 16.59
CA HIS A 101 3.59 4.59 15.34
C HIS A 101 2.65 4.96 14.19
N TYR A 102 3.20 5.05 12.99
CA TYR A 102 2.48 5.36 11.75
C TYR A 102 2.54 4.20 10.76
N VAL A 103 1.41 3.81 10.20
CA VAL A 103 1.31 2.94 9.04
C VAL A 103 0.27 3.47 8.05
N ASP A 104 0.51 3.31 6.74
CA ASP A 104 -0.42 3.70 5.68
C ASP A 104 -0.43 2.71 4.52
N THR A 105 -1.21 3.01 3.49
CA THR A 105 -1.38 2.15 2.30
C THR A 105 -0.85 2.78 1.01
N THR A 106 0.07 3.72 1.11
CA THR A 106 0.56 4.48 -0.05
C THR A 106 1.33 3.63 -1.05
N GLY A 107 1.18 3.97 -2.32
CA GLY A 107 2.09 3.57 -3.40
C GLY A 107 2.74 4.76 -4.09
N GLU A 108 2.58 5.95 -3.54
CA GLU A 108 3.11 7.21 -4.09
C GLU A 108 4.61 7.28 -3.80
N GLN A 109 5.46 6.98 -4.80
CA GLN A 109 6.92 6.91 -4.62
C GLN A 109 7.52 8.24 -4.13
N ASP A 110 7.03 9.37 -4.62
CA ASP A 110 7.48 10.69 -4.19
C ASP A 110 7.22 10.90 -2.70
N TRP A 111 6.05 10.46 -2.22
CA TRP A 111 5.75 10.47 -0.79
C TRP A 111 6.68 9.56 0.00
N LEU A 112 6.91 8.33 -0.45
CA LEU A 112 7.79 7.37 0.23
C LEU A 112 9.22 7.92 0.38
N ILE A 113 9.79 8.46 -0.70
CA ILE A 113 11.13 9.05 -0.72
C ILE A 113 11.19 10.27 0.22
N ASN A 114 10.20 11.16 0.13
CA ASN A 114 10.13 12.35 0.96
C ASN A 114 9.88 12.00 2.44
N ALA A 115 9.00 11.05 2.73
CA ALA A 115 8.71 10.61 4.09
C ALA A 115 9.96 10.01 4.76
N GLU A 116 10.72 9.19 4.03
CA GLU A 116 11.99 8.64 4.52
C GLU A 116 12.99 9.76 4.82
N ALA A 117 13.19 10.69 3.88
CA ALA A 117 14.18 11.76 4.02
C ALA A 117 13.81 12.76 5.14
N SER A 118 12.52 13.09 5.27
CA SER A 118 12.07 14.14 6.21
C SER A 118 11.80 13.61 7.63
N TYR A 119 11.37 12.36 7.75
CA TYR A 119 10.85 11.84 9.02
C TYR A 119 11.54 10.56 9.49
N GLY A 120 12.22 9.82 8.61
CA GLY A 120 12.80 8.51 8.95
C GLY A 120 13.70 8.54 10.18
N GLU A 121 14.66 9.47 10.24
CA GLU A 121 15.57 9.62 11.38
C GLU A 121 14.86 10.14 12.64
N ARG A 122 13.91 11.07 12.49
CA ARG A 122 13.14 11.62 13.62
C ARG A 122 12.28 10.52 14.27
N MET A 123 11.60 9.70 13.47
CA MET A 123 10.82 8.57 13.95
C MET A 123 11.71 7.51 14.60
N ALA A 124 12.88 7.20 14.01
CA ALA A 124 13.83 6.26 14.58
C ALA A 124 14.37 6.75 15.95
N ALA A 125 14.73 8.01 16.07
CA ALA A 125 15.20 8.62 17.32
C ALA A 125 14.13 8.61 18.42
N ALA A 126 12.86 8.70 18.04
CA ALA A 126 11.72 8.58 18.95
C ALA A 126 11.33 7.11 19.27
N GLY A 127 12.02 6.12 18.69
CA GLY A 127 11.67 4.71 18.83
C GLY A 127 10.36 4.32 18.13
N LEU A 128 9.93 5.10 17.15
CA LEU A 128 8.67 4.93 16.44
C LEU A 128 8.86 4.30 15.07
N LEU A 129 7.84 3.59 14.59
CA LEU A 129 7.76 3.07 13.23
C LEU A 129 7.12 4.13 12.31
N LEU A 130 7.77 4.39 11.19
CA LEU A 130 7.22 5.01 9.99
C LEU A 130 7.10 3.93 8.92
N GLY A 131 5.91 3.33 8.81
CA GLY A 131 5.65 2.16 7.96
C GLY A 131 4.70 2.48 6.80
N PRO A 132 5.12 3.30 5.81
CA PRO A 132 4.28 3.60 4.66
C PRO A 132 4.22 2.43 3.68
N GLY A 133 3.09 2.32 2.97
CA GLY A 133 2.92 1.36 1.88
C GLY A 133 2.51 -0.05 2.32
N LEU A 134 2.07 -0.24 3.55
CA LEU A 134 1.60 -1.54 4.02
C LEU A 134 0.24 -1.89 3.39
N ALA A 135 0.28 -2.33 2.15
CA ALA A 135 -0.87 -2.69 1.32
C ALA A 135 -0.54 -3.92 0.45
N GLN A 136 -1.56 -4.65 0.03
CA GLN A 136 -1.38 -5.87 -0.77
C GLN A 136 -0.52 -5.61 -2.02
N MET A 137 -0.80 -4.54 -2.76
CA MET A 137 -0.10 -4.20 -4.01
C MET A 137 1.43 -4.13 -3.89
N TYR A 138 1.95 -4.02 -2.67
CA TYR A 138 3.38 -3.87 -2.40
C TYR A 138 3.88 -4.96 -1.45
N THR A 139 3.18 -5.19 -0.34
CA THR A 139 3.64 -6.08 0.72
C THR A 139 3.71 -7.55 0.28
N THR A 140 2.77 -8.03 -0.55
CA THR A 140 2.78 -9.43 -1.00
C THR A 140 3.94 -9.69 -1.98
N GLY A 141 4.22 -8.73 -2.86
CA GLY A 141 5.42 -8.77 -3.72
C GLY A 141 6.71 -8.70 -2.91
N GLU A 142 6.76 -7.88 -1.84
CA GLU A 142 7.90 -7.84 -0.93
C GLU A 142 8.09 -9.18 -0.19
N ILE A 143 7.01 -9.81 0.28
CA ILE A 143 7.06 -11.13 0.90
C ILE A 143 7.68 -12.15 -0.08
N ALA A 144 7.23 -12.17 -1.34
CA ALA A 144 7.78 -13.06 -2.36
C ALA A 144 9.26 -12.77 -2.63
N ALA A 145 9.67 -11.51 -2.69
CA ALA A 145 11.05 -11.09 -2.84
C ALA A 145 11.91 -11.54 -1.65
N GLN A 146 11.45 -11.34 -0.42
CA GLN A 146 12.16 -11.77 0.79
C GLN A 146 12.33 -13.30 0.85
N LEU A 147 11.34 -14.06 0.41
CA LEU A 147 11.45 -15.52 0.31
C LEU A 147 12.52 -15.95 -0.73
N CYS A 148 12.65 -15.22 -1.84
CA CYS A 148 13.74 -15.43 -2.78
C CYS A 148 15.10 -15.09 -2.15
N LEU A 149 15.19 -13.95 -1.46
CA LEU A 149 16.41 -13.43 -0.83
C LEU A 149 16.88 -14.21 0.40
N GLU A 150 16.13 -15.22 0.85
CA GLU A 150 16.65 -16.23 1.78
C GLU A 150 17.78 -17.06 1.15
N GLU A 151 17.83 -17.14 -0.18
CA GLU A 151 18.94 -17.71 -0.93
C GLU A 151 20.06 -16.67 -1.05
N PRO A 152 21.29 -16.96 -0.62
CA PRO A 152 22.37 -16.00 -0.69
C PRO A 152 22.85 -15.76 -2.13
N GLY A 153 23.34 -14.54 -2.40
CA GLY A 153 23.95 -14.18 -3.68
C GLY A 153 22.95 -13.77 -4.77
N LEU A 154 21.70 -13.52 -4.40
CA LEU A 154 20.71 -12.91 -5.29
C LEU A 154 20.64 -11.42 -4.99
N ASP A 155 20.77 -10.57 -6.02
CA ASP A 155 20.87 -9.11 -5.90
C ASP A 155 19.95 -8.33 -6.83
N THR A 156 19.25 -9.02 -7.71
CA THR A 156 18.37 -8.44 -8.74
C THR A 156 16.97 -9.00 -8.62
N LEU A 157 15.97 -8.13 -8.54
CA LEU A 157 14.56 -8.48 -8.37
C LEU A 157 13.72 -7.93 -9.54
N ASP A 158 13.06 -8.83 -10.26
CA ASP A 158 12.00 -8.50 -11.22
C ASP A 158 10.65 -8.90 -10.60
N ILE A 159 9.84 -7.90 -10.27
CA ILE A 159 8.58 -8.06 -9.54
C ILE A 159 7.42 -7.80 -10.48
N LEU A 160 6.47 -8.71 -10.51
CA LEU A 160 5.23 -8.60 -11.27
C LEU A 160 4.03 -8.70 -10.32
N VAL A 161 3.16 -7.69 -10.35
CA VAL A 161 1.95 -7.63 -9.54
C VAL A 161 0.73 -7.61 -10.45
N PHE A 162 -0.13 -8.62 -10.34
CA PHE A 162 -1.39 -8.70 -11.09
C PHE A 162 -2.58 -8.88 -10.16
N TRP A 163 -3.71 -8.29 -10.53
CA TRP A 163 -4.93 -8.46 -9.77
C TRP A 163 -6.19 -8.40 -10.66
N LYS A 164 -7.29 -8.92 -10.14
CA LYS A 164 -8.61 -8.88 -10.76
C LYS A 164 -9.58 -8.26 -9.78
N GLY A 165 -10.16 -7.14 -10.18
CA GLY A 165 -11.11 -6.37 -9.36
C GLY A 165 -11.31 -5.00 -9.97
N ALA A 166 -11.91 -4.11 -9.19
CA ALA A 166 -12.10 -2.71 -9.53
C ALA A 166 -11.43 -1.83 -8.47
N PRO A 167 -10.68 -0.79 -8.88
CA PRO A 167 -10.12 0.17 -7.93
C PRO A 167 -11.24 0.96 -7.25
N THR A 168 -10.98 1.46 -6.05
CA THR A 168 -11.87 2.44 -5.43
C THR A 168 -11.75 3.79 -6.13
N ILE A 169 -12.69 4.69 -5.89
CA ILE A 169 -12.61 6.08 -6.39
C ILE A 169 -11.27 6.72 -5.96
N ALA A 170 -10.87 6.55 -4.70
CA ALA A 170 -9.61 7.07 -4.18
C ALA A 170 -8.39 6.45 -4.89
N SER A 171 -8.38 5.13 -5.08
CA SER A 171 -7.30 4.44 -5.81
C SER A 171 -7.24 4.87 -7.27
N THR A 172 -8.37 5.04 -7.94
CA THR A 172 -8.42 5.53 -9.33
C THR A 172 -7.82 6.93 -9.44
N ARG A 173 -8.13 7.80 -8.49
CA ARG A 173 -7.54 9.13 -8.40
C ARG A 173 -6.02 9.07 -8.25
N THR A 174 -5.53 8.29 -7.29
CA THR A 174 -4.08 8.13 -7.06
C THR A 174 -3.38 7.55 -8.30
N ILE A 175 -3.95 6.54 -8.95
CA ILE A 175 -3.40 5.94 -10.17
C ILE A 175 -3.29 6.99 -11.28
N LEU A 176 -4.35 7.76 -11.52
CA LEU A 176 -4.36 8.76 -12.60
C LEU A 176 -3.41 9.92 -12.31
N VAL A 177 -3.37 10.42 -11.08
CA VAL A 177 -2.45 11.49 -10.66
C VAL A 177 -1.01 11.03 -10.79
N ASN A 178 -0.67 9.84 -10.30
CA ASN A 178 0.68 9.29 -10.41
C ASN A 178 1.08 9.08 -11.86
N ALA A 179 0.21 8.51 -12.69
CA ALA A 179 0.49 8.28 -14.10
C ALA A 179 0.68 9.58 -14.91
N ALA A 180 0.02 10.67 -14.49
CA ALA A 180 0.08 11.95 -15.20
C ALA A 180 1.16 12.91 -14.67
N LEU A 181 1.45 12.90 -13.37
CA LEU A 181 2.29 13.92 -12.74
C LEU A 181 3.52 13.38 -12.01
N ALA A 182 3.50 12.13 -11.55
CA ALA A 182 4.61 11.57 -10.79
C ALA A 182 5.62 10.88 -11.72
N LYS A 183 6.89 10.92 -11.31
CA LYS A 183 7.93 10.10 -11.91
C LYS A 183 7.88 8.70 -11.31
N ALA A 184 8.13 7.70 -12.13
CA ALA A 184 8.25 6.32 -11.69
C ALA A 184 9.71 5.91 -11.69
N TYR A 185 10.19 5.35 -10.58
CA TYR A 185 11.58 4.95 -10.40
C TYR A 185 11.71 3.44 -10.23
N TYR A 186 12.85 2.93 -10.66
CA TYR A 186 13.35 1.59 -10.35
C TYR A 186 14.76 1.70 -9.78
N LEU A 187 15.31 0.62 -9.23
CA LEU A 187 16.71 0.57 -8.80
C LEU A 187 17.57 -0.10 -9.85
N GLU A 188 18.67 0.53 -10.17
CA GLU A 188 19.73 0.00 -11.01
C GLU A 188 21.08 0.33 -10.37
N GLN A 189 21.85 -0.71 -10.04
CA GLN A 189 23.16 -0.59 -9.38
C GLN A 189 23.10 0.29 -8.11
N ASN A 190 22.11 0.04 -7.26
CA ASN A 190 21.84 0.76 -6.01
C ASN A 190 21.47 2.27 -6.16
N ALA A 191 21.14 2.70 -7.37
CA ALA A 191 20.70 4.07 -7.62
C ALA A 191 19.29 4.10 -8.21
N TYR A 192 18.55 5.15 -7.94
CA TYR A 192 17.26 5.39 -8.61
C TYR A 192 17.51 5.73 -10.07
N ALA A 193 16.86 4.99 -10.95
CA ALA A 193 16.73 5.28 -12.36
C ALA A 193 15.27 5.54 -12.69
N GLU A 194 15.01 6.51 -13.56
CA GLU A 194 13.66 6.89 -13.95
C GLU A 194 13.17 6.03 -15.11
N TRP A 195 11.95 5.49 -15.01
CA TRP A 195 11.31 4.87 -16.14
C TRP A 195 11.04 5.91 -17.24
N PRO A 196 11.21 5.56 -18.53
CA PRO A 196 10.87 6.48 -19.61
C PRO A 196 9.44 6.99 -19.50
N ALA A 197 9.23 8.28 -19.78
CA ALA A 197 7.91 8.92 -19.70
C ALA A 197 6.88 8.31 -20.67
N ASP A 198 7.35 7.80 -21.82
CA ASP A 198 6.58 7.01 -22.79
C ASP A 198 6.41 5.56 -22.34
N GLY A 199 6.73 5.26 -21.09
CA GLY A 199 6.84 3.97 -20.44
C GLY A 199 5.87 2.94 -21.00
N GLY A 200 6.39 2.09 -21.89
CA GLY A 200 5.61 1.24 -22.77
C GLY A 200 4.77 0.22 -22.02
N LEU A 201 3.75 -0.23 -22.70
CA LEU A 201 2.96 -1.38 -22.26
C LEU A 201 3.78 -2.66 -22.55
N TYR A 202 4.17 -3.34 -21.49
CA TYR A 202 4.98 -4.55 -21.56
C TYR A 202 4.09 -5.80 -21.68
N SER A 203 4.44 -6.70 -22.60
CA SER A 203 3.84 -8.04 -22.64
C SER A 203 4.63 -8.95 -21.71
N VAL A 204 3.96 -9.53 -20.73
CA VAL A 204 4.57 -10.33 -19.67
C VAL A 204 3.93 -11.70 -19.58
N THR A 205 4.75 -12.73 -19.27
CA THR A 205 4.23 -14.04 -18.92
C THR A 205 3.71 -14.03 -17.49
N VAL A 206 2.44 -14.40 -17.33
CA VAL A 206 1.81 -14.50 -16.02
C VAL A 206 1.74 -15.95 -15.60
N PRO A 207 2.32 -16.36 -14.48
CA PRO A 207 2.27 -17.74 -14.02
C PRO A 207 0.85 -18.31 -13.96
N GLY A 208 0.65 -19.51 -14.51
CA GLY A 208 -0.66 -20.16 -14.53
C GLY A 208 -1.65 -19.63 -15.57
N GLN A 209 -1.25 -18.69 -16.43
CA GLN A 209 -2.10 -18.17 -17.52
C GLN A 209 -1.57 -18.67 -18.88
N HIS A 210 -2.49 -18.97 -19.80
CA HIS A 210 -2.13 -19.34 -21.17
C HIS A 210 -1.80 -18.14 -22.06
N GLU A 211 -2.40 -16.99 -21.74
CA GLU A 211 -2.19 -15.74 -22.47
C GLU A 211 -1.19 -14.86 -21.73
N THR A 212 -0.44 -14.05 -22.48
CA THR A 212 0.42 -13.03 -21.90
C THR A 212 -0.43 -11.91 -21.30
N GLY A 213 -0.04 -11.45 -20.13
CA GLY A 213 -0.57 -10.23 -19.51
C GLY A 213 0.03 -8.98 -20.14
N LEU A 214 -0.60 -7.85 -19.88
CA LEU A 214 -0.06 -6.52 -20.17
C LEU A 214 0.20 -5.81 -18.85
N ALA A 215 1.40 -5.25 -18.72
CA ALA A 215 1.83 -4.57 -17.50
C ALA A 215 2.50 -3.23 -17.84
N LEU A 216 2.44 -2.32 -16.91
CA LEU A 216 3.08 -1.01 -16.98
C LEU A 216 4.12 -0.90 -15.86
N PRO A 217 5.13 -0.04 -16.02
CA PRO A 217 5.83 0.50 -14.87
C PRO A 217 4.76 1.12 -13.97
N TRP A 218 4.47 0.46 -12.87
CA TRP A 218 3.43 0.94 -11.98
C TRP A 218 3.98 2.15 -11.25
N GLY A 219 3.55 3.35 -11.63
CA GLY A 219 4.09 4.63 -11.17
C GLY A 219 3.92 4.95 -9.69
N GLY A 220 3.74 3.96 -8.90
CA GLY A 220 3.60 4.03 -7.47
C GLY A 220 3.88 2.68 -6.87
N THR A 221 5.12 2.22 -6.88
CA THR A 221 5.50 1.01 -6.15
C THR A 221 6.48 1.33 -5.06
N SER A 222 6.26 0.74 -3.91
CA SER A 222 7.11 0.95 -2.74
C SER A 222 8.43 0.17 -2.81
N HIS A 223 8.50 -0.90 -3.61
CA HIS A 223 9.62 -1.83 -3.61
C HIS A 223 10.99 -1.18 -3.89
N PRO A 224 11.18 -0.33 -4.94
CA PRO A 224 12.48 0.30 -5.16
C PRO A 224 12.94 1.13 -3.97
N VAL A 225 12.00 1.79 -3.26
CA VAL A 225 12.32 2.61 -2.08
C VAL A 225 12.70 1.73 -0.89
N TRP A 226 11.95 0.66 -0.64
CA TRP A 226 12.24 -0.25 0.46
C TRP A 226 13.57 -1.00 0.30
N PHE A 227 13.90 -1.41 -0.94
CA PHE A 227 15.13 -2.13 -1.23
C PHE A 227 16.36 -1.23 -1.46
N SER A 228 16.19 0.09 -1.59
CA SER A 228 17.32 1.02 -1.83
C SER A 228 18.41 0.96 -0.76
N ARG A 229 18.05 0.54 0.45
CA ARG A 229 18.98 0.38 1.58
C ARG A 229 19.17 -1.08 2.02
N ASP A 230 18.71 -2.03 1.25
CA ASP A 230 18.97 -3.44 1.51
C ASP A 230 20.32 -3.82 0.87
N PRO A 231 21.37 -4.12 1.66
CA PRO A 231 22.71 -4.39 1.12
C PRO A 231 22.77 -5.66 0.24
N ARG A 232 21.74 -6.47 0.25
CA ARG A 232 21.65 -7.66 -0.61
C ARG A 232 21.20 -7.34 -2.03
N VAL A 233 20.54 -6.20 -2.25
CA VAL A 233 19.79 -5.90 -3.48
C VAL A 233 20.39 -4.69 -4.19
N ALA A 234 20.82 -4.89 -5.44
CA ALA A 234 21.35 -3.85 -6.29
C ALA A 234 20.32 -3.35 -7.33
N ASN A 235 19.43 -4.23 -7.78
CA ASN A 235 18.50 -3.91 -8.85
C ASN A 235 17.06 -4.35 -8.49
N VAL A 236 16.09 -3.47 -8.74
CA VAL A 236 14.66 -3.76 -8.55
C VAL A 236 13.84 -3.13 -9.66
N LYS A 237 13.17 -3.95 -10.45
CA LYS A 237 12.17 -3.51 -11.42
C LYS A 237 10.80 -4.05 -11.03
N VAL A 238 9.76 -3.21 -11.17
CA VAL A 238 8.39 -3.60 -10.83
C VAL A 238 7.47 -3.24 -11.98
N LEU A 239 6.71 -4.23 -12.42
CA LEU A 239 5.63 -4.04 -13.37
C LEU A 239 4.31 -4.47 -12.72
N GLY A 240 3.25 -3.73 -13.00
CA GLY A 240 1.92 -4.03 -12.51
C GLY A 240 0.86 -4.02 -13.58
N GLY A 241 -0.17 -4.82 -13.39
CA GLY A 241 -1.28 -4.89 -14.31
C GLY A 241 -2.53 -5.50 -13.70
N VAL A 242 -3.60 -5.43 -14.47
CA VAL A 242 -4.84 -6.13 -14.17
C VAL A 242 -5.08 -7.23 -15.19
N PHE A 243 -5.78 -8.30 -14.78
CA PHE A 243 -6.14 -9.39 -15.70
C PHE A 243 -7.11 -8.98 -16.83
N ASN A 244 -7.64 -7.75 -16.77
CA ASN A 244 -8.46 -7.19 -17.85
C ASN A 244 -7.57 -6.60 -18.96
N ARG A 245 -7.19 -7.43 -19.94
CA ARG A 245 -6.34 -7.03 -21.06
C ARG A 245 -6.90 -5.86 -21.88
N PRO A 246 -8.22 -5.80 -22.24
CA PRO A 246 -8.79 -4.63 -22.91
C PRO A 246 -8.62 -3.33 -22.12
N LEU A 247 -8.78 -3.36 -20.80
CA LEU A 247 -8.54 -2.19 -19.95
C LEU A 247 -7.06 -1.76 -20.01
N MET A 248 -6.13 -2.70 -19.90
CA MET A 248 -4.70 -2.40 -19.96
C MET A 248 -4.29 -1.75 -21.29
N LEU A 249 -4.88 -2.19 -22.40
CA LEU A 249 -4.66 -1.56 -23.72
C LEU A 249 -5.16 -0.12 -23.78
N GLY A 250 -6.20 0.23 -23.03
CA GLY A 250 -6.77 1.58 -22.97
C GLY A 250 -6.06 2.55 -22.03
N VAL A 251 -5.25 2.04 -21.07
CA VAL A 251 -4.61 2.90 -20.06
C VAL A 251 -3.72 3.98 -20.67
N PRO A 252 -2.84 3.72 -21.65
CA PRO A 252 -2.00 4.77 -22.24
C PRO A 252 -2.82 5.89 -22.90
N GLN A 253 -3.94 5.56 -23.55
CA GLN A 253 -4.83 6.54 -24.17
C GLN A 253 -5.57 7.39 -23.12
N ILE A 254 -5.99 6.77 -22.01
CA ILE A 254 -6.62 7.50 -20.89
C ILE A 254 -5.62 8.48 -20.28
N VAL A 255 -4.39 8.06 -20.05
CA VAL A 255 -3.33 8.93 -19.50
C VAL A 255 -2.98 10.05 -20.48
N ALA A 256 -2.81 9.76 -21.78
CA ALA A 256 -2.54 10.78 -22.80
C ALA A 256 -3.67 11.82 -22.90
N ALA A 257 -4.92 11.38 -22.85
CA ALA A 257 -6.06 12.29 -22.86
C ALA A 257 -6.12 13.16 -21.59
N ALA A 258 -5.75 12.59 -20.44
CA ALA A 258 -5.67 13.33 -19.19
C ALA A 258 -4.55 14.39 -19.23
N LEU A 259 -3.37 14.02 -19.70
CA LEU A 259 -2.24 14.93 -19.88
C LEU A 259 -2.59 16.12 -20.79
N ALA A 260 -3.20 15.86 -21.94
CA ALA A 260 -3.61 16.91 -22.88
C ALA A 260 -4.59 17.92 -22.26
N GLN A 261 -5.41 17.52 -21.31
CA GLN A 261 -6.35 18.42 -20.63
C GLN A 261 -5.71 19.29 -19.55
N ILE A 262 -4.55 18.91 -19.04
CA ILE A 262 -3.88 19.62 -17.95
C ILE A 262 -2.60 20.34 -18.38
N GLU A 263 -2.19 20.22 -19.65
CA GLU A 263 -0.90 20.72 -20.16
C GLU A 263 -0.68 22.19 -19.83
N ASP A 264 -1.68 23.03 -20.07
CA ASP A 264 -1.60 24.49 -19.89
C ASP A 264 -2.15 24.98 -18.53
N LEU A 265 -2.53 24.06 -17.61
CA LEU A 265 -3.14 24.44 -16.35
C LEU A 265 -2.08 24.71 -15.26
N PRO A 266 -2.39 25.62 -14.30
CA PRO A 266 -1.63 25.75 -13.07
C PRO A 266 -1.64 24.45 -12.25
N GLU A 267 -0.56 24.18 -11.49
CA GLU A 267 -0.42 22.93 -10.71
C GLU A 267 -1.63 22.64 -9.78
N GLU A 268 -2.18 23.67 -9.15
CA GLU A 268 -3.36 23.53 -8.28
C GLU A 268 -4.60 23.06 -9.05
N GLU A 269 -4.77 23.49 -10.29
CA GLU A 269 -5.88 23.09 -11.15
C GLU A 269 -5.68 21.70 -11.73
N LYS A 270 -4.45 21.28 -12.02
CA LYS A 270 -4.15 19.95 -12.54
C LYS A 270 -4.70 18.86 -11.62
N LEU A 271 -4.43 18.96 -10.32
CA LEU A 271 -4.92 17.99 -9.34
C LEU A 271 -6.46 17.94 -9.25
N ARG A 272 -7.12 19.09 -9.40
CA ARG A 272 -8.58 19.15 -9.40
C ARG A 272 -9.14 18.45 -10.64
N VAL A 273 -8.64 18.78 -11.83
CA VAL A 273 -9.09 18.19 -13.11
C VAL A 273 -8.86 16.68 -13.13
N LEU A 274 -7.67 16.20 -12.72
CA LEU A 274 -7.39 14.77 -12.63
C LEU A 274 -8.31 14.06 -11.63
N SER A 275 -8.67 14.72 -10.54
CA SER A 275 -9.62 14.17 -9.55
C SER A 275 -11.04 14.05 -10.11
N GLU A 276 -11.49 15.01 -10.88
CA GLU A 276 -12.78 14.99 -11.57
C GLU A 276 -12.83 13.91 -12.66
N GLN A 277 -11.74 13.77 -13.43
CA GLN A 277 -11.61 12.69 -14.42
C GLN A 277 -11.61 11.31 -13.77
N ALA A 278 -10.88 11.13 -12.68
CA ALA A 278 -10.87 9.86 -11.95
C ALA A 278 -12.27 9.50 -11.42
N ALA A 279 -13.03 10.49 -10.95
CA ALA A 279 -14.42 10.29 -10.53
C ALA A 279 -15.36 9.97 -11.72
N ALA A 280 -15.05 10.45 -12.92
CA ALA A 280 -15.81 10.08 -14.13
C ALA A 280 -15.49 8.63 -14.57
N VAL A 281 -14.24 8.19 -14.43
CA VAL A 281 -13.82 6.81 -14.73
C VAL A 281 -14.40 5.81 -13.70
N MET A 282 -14.39 6.18 -12.42
CA MET A 282 -14.91 5.37 -11.34
C MET A 282 -15.85 6.22 -10.48
N ASN A 283 -17.14 6.16 -10.77
CA ASN A 283 -18.17 6.98 -10.14
C ASN A 283 -18.90 6.30 -8.97
N GLN A 284 -18.64 5.03 -8.74
CA GLN A 284 -19.24 4.25 -7.67
C GLN A 284 -18.16 3.48 -6.90
N MET A 285 -18.37 3.29 -5.60
CA MET A 285 -17.52 2.39 -4.82
C MET A 285 -17.67 0.97 -5.35
N PRO A 286 -16.57 0.22 -5.52
CA PRO A 286 -16.68 -1.18 -5.90
C PRO A 286 -17.44 -1.96 -4.83
N PRO A 287 -18.14 -3.03 -5.22
CA PRO A 287 -18.78 -3.91 -4.25
C PRO A 287 -17.72 -4.54 -3.34
N ARG A 288 -18.17 -5.05 -2.19
CA ARG A 288 -17.31 -5.82 -1.29
C ARG A 288 -16.66 -6.97 -2.07
N GLU A 289 -15.36 -7.11 -1.92
CA GLU A 289 -14.59 -8.15 -2.62
C GLU A 289 -15.07 -9.56 -2.29
N TYR A 290 -15.02 -10.40 -3.31
CA TYR A 290 -15.41 -11.81 -3.24
C TYR A 290 -14.27 -12.71 -3.71
N THR A 291 -13.89 -13.69 -2.90
CA THR A 291 -12.67 -14.50 -3.07
C THR A 291 -12.56 -15.26 -4.40
N ARG A 292 -13.70 -15.62 -5.03
CA ARG A 292 -13.70 -16.32 -6.32
C ARG A 292 -13.55 -15.39 -7.53
N ILE A 293 -13.78 -14.09 -7.35
CA ILE A 293 -13.78 -13.11 -8.43
C ILE A 293 -12.55 -12.22 -8.35
N ASN A 294 -12.25 -11.73 -7.14
CA ASN A 294 -11.16 -10.81 -6.89
C ASN A 294 -9.90 -11.62 -6.56
N THR A 295 -9.10 -11.90 -7.56
CA THR A 295 -7.86 -12.67 -7.43
C THR A 295 -6.64 -11.76 -7.55
N SER A 296 -5.53 -12.13 -6.94
CA SER A 296 -4.23 -11.47 -7.07
C SER A 296 -3.13 -12.49 -7.36
N LEU A 297 -2.06 -12.01 -7.93
CA LEU A 297 -0.85 -12.78 -8.18
C LEU A 297 0.34 -11.85 -8.04
N ASP A 298 1.29 -12.25 -7.22
CA ASP A 298 2.60 -11.62 -7.10
C ASP A 298 3.65 -12.64 -7.55
N SER A 299 4.49 -12.27 -8.51
CA SER A 299 5.53 -13.13 -9.06
C SER A 299 6.86 -12.39 -9.01
N VAL A 300 7.85 -12.97 -8.37
CA VAL A 300 9.18 -12.38 -8.23
C VAL A 300 10.22 -13.32 -8.80
N HIS A 301 10.92 -12.87 -9.83
CA HIS A 301 12.15 -13.48 -10.29
C HIS A 301 13.32 -12.77 -9.61
N ALA A 302 14.10 -13.52 -8.86
CA ALA A 302 15.34 -13.03 -8.26
C ALA A 302 16.52 -13.69 -8.94
N SER A 303 17.55 -12.91 -9.23
CA SER A 303 18.77 -13.41 -9.87
C SER A 303 20.03 -12.82 -9.24
N GLY A 304 21.13 -13.50 -9.44
CA GLY A 304 22.45 -13.08 -9.04
C GLY A 304 23.51 -13.83 -9.88
N PRO A 305 24.80 -13.59 -9.62
CA PRO A 305 25.87 -14.17 -10.41
C PRO A 305 25.87 -15.71 -10.45
N LEU A 306 25.43 -16.35 -9.37
CA LEU A 306 25.56 -17.79 -9.19
C LEU A 306 24.22 -18.51 -9.03
N GLY A 307 23.08 -17.82 -9.06
CA GLY A 307 21.80 -18.46 -8.79
C GLY A 307 20.59 -17.69 -9.30
N ARG A 308 19.45 -18.36 -9.23
CA ARG A 308 18.13 -17.85 -9.59
C ARG A 308 17.11 -18.39 -8.60
N ALA A 309 16.11 -17.56 -8.28
CA ALA A 309 14.91 -18.00 -7.56
C ALA A 309 13.67 -17.40 -8.20
N HIS A 310 12.57 -18.11 -8.13
CA HIS A 310 11.27 -17.62 -8.57
C HIS A 310 10.22 -17.95 -7.51
N CYS A 311 9.56 -16.94 -7.00
CA CYS A 311 8.49 -17.07 -6.02
C CYS A 311 7.18 -16.54 -6.61
N VAL A 312 6.12 -17.33 -6.51
CA VAL A 312 4.77 -16.94 -6.92
C VAL A 312 3.83 -17.08 -5.72
N ILE A 313 3.12 -16.00 -5.41
CA ILE A 313 2.05 -15.98 -4.41
C ILE A 313 0.73 -15.72 -5.12
N HIS A 314 -0.17 -16.70 -5.09
CA HIS A 314 -1.54 -16.53 -5.50
C HIS A 314 -2.39 -16.08 -4.31
N GLY A 315 -3.20 -15.05 -4.53
CA GLY A 315 -4.08 -14.50 -3.52
C GLY A 315 -5.44 -14.10 -4.06
N ASN A 316 -6.20 -13.47 -3.19
CA ASN A 316 -7.52 -12.94 -3.51
C ASN A 316 -7.82 -11.68 -2.70
N CYS A 317 -8.81 -10.89 -3.14
CA CYS A 317 -9.33 -9.76 -2.37
C CYS A 317 -8.25 -8.77 -1.90
N ASN A 318 -7.68 -8.02 -2.81
CA ASN A 318 -6.60 -7.07 -2.57
C ASN A 318 -6.85 -6.10 -1.41
N TYR A 319 -8.07 -5.54 -1.35
CA TYR A 319 -8.42 -4.61 -0.29
C TYR A 319 -8.61 -5.30 1.06
N LYS A 320 -9.15 -6.53 1.07
CA LYS A 320 -9.21 -7.33 2.31
C LYS A 320 -7.81 -7.67 2.82
N GLN A 321 -6.89 -8.06 1.92
CA GLN A 321 -5.49 -8.27 2.32
C GLN A 321 -4.90 -6.99 2.92
N THR A 322 -5.13 -5.84 2.28
CA THR A 322 -4.66 -4.54 2.78
C THR A 322 -5.24 -4.21 4.16
N GLY A 323 -6.56 -4.38 4.35
CA GLY A 323 -7.20 -4.18 5.64
C GLY A 323 -6.65 -5.10 6.73
N LEU A 324 -6.42 -6.38 6.40
CA LEU A 324 -5.82 -7.35 7.32
C LEU A 324 -4.38 -6.99 7.68
N LEU A 325 -3.54 -6.60 6.71
CA LEU A 325 -2.15 -6.20 6.95
C LEU A 325 -2.07 -4.99 7.91
N GLN A 326 -2.90 -3.98 7.70
CA GLN A 326 -2.97 -2.81 8.56
C GLN A 326 -3.43 -3.16 9.98
N ALA A 327 -4.49 -3.95 10.11
CA ALA A 327 -5.00 -4.39 11.41
C ALA A 327 -4.00 -5.29 12.14
N TYR A 328 -3.30 -6.18 11.41
CA TYR A 328 -2.25 -7.03 11.99
C TYR A 328 -1.05 -6.20 12.45
N ALA A 329 -0.63 -5.19 11.70
CA ALA A 329 0.41 -4.27 12.14
C ALA A 329 0.03 -3.58 13.44
N ALA A 330 -1.20 -3.06 13.52
CA ALA A 330 -1.71 -2.46 14.75
C ALA A 330 -1.74 -3.46 15.91
N TYR A 331 -2.28 -4.64 15.71
CA TYR A 331 -2.29 -5.72 16.70
C TYR A 331 -0.88 -6.07 17.19
N SER A 332 0.07 -6.24 16.25
CA SER A 332 1.46 -6.58 16.56
C SER A 332 2.14 -5.49 17.41
N LEU A 333 1.93 -4.22 17.08
CA LEU A 333 2.51 -3.08 17.79
C LEU A 333 1.94 -2.90 19.20
N LEU A 334 0.76 -3.44 19.48
CA LEU A 334 0.22 -3.50 20.84
C LEU A 334 0.92 -4.57 21.70
N GLN A 335 1.46 -5.61 21.08
CA GLN A 335 2.06 -6.75 21.78
C GLN A 335 3.57 -6.61 21.94
N GLN A 336 4.25 -6.06 20.94
CA GLN A 336 5.71 -5.98 20.91
C GLN A 336 6.17 -4.78 20.05
N PRO A 337 7.40 -4.28 20.27
CA PRO A 337 7.97 -3.27 19.40
C PRO A 337 8.18 -3.82 17.96
N PRO A 338 8.21 -2.96 16.95
CA PRO A 338 8.54 -3.38 15.59
C PRO A 338 10.00 -3.85 15.54
N ARG A 339 10.32 -4.75 14.59
CA ARG A 339 11.70 -5.22 14.37
C ARG A 339 12.65 -4.10 13.93
N ARG A 340 12.10 -3.03 13.35
CA ARG A 340 12.82 -1.84 12.90
C ARG A 340 11.99 -0.60 13.20
N THR A 341 12.63 0.44 13.74
CA THR A 341 12.08 1.79 13.92
C THR A 341 12.54 2.72 12.81
N GLY A 342 11.95 3.91 12.72
CA GLY A 342 12.12 4.81 11.60
C GLY A 342 11.38 4.32 10.37
N PHE A 343 11.86 4.69 9.20
CA PHE A 343 11.28 4.23 7.93
C PHE A 343 11.56 2.74 7.71
N ALA A 344 10.49 1.99 7.53
CA ALA A 344 10.56 0.55 7.28
C ALA A 344 9.37 0.03 6.48
N SER A 345 9.62 -0.95 5.63
CA SER A 345 8.56 -1.72 4.98
C SER A 345 7.83 -2.62 5.95
N GLY A 346 6.70 -3.20 5.48
CA GLY A 346 5.98 -4.21 6.25
C GLY A 346 6.84 -5.40 6.63
N CYS A 347 7.62 -5.94 5.70
CA CYS A 347 8.50 -7.07 5.99
C CYS A 347 9.66 -6.72 6.93
N GLN A 348 10.21 -5.52 6.82
CA GLN A 348 11.25 -5.04 7.73
C GLN A 348 10.73 -4.81 9.16
N ALA A 349 9.50 -4.32 9.29
CA ALA A 349 8.89 -4.02 10.59
C ALA A 349 8.32 -5.26 11.29
N PHE A 350 7.71 -6.19 10.56
CA PHE A 350 6.93 -7.30 11.13
C PHE A 350 7.46 -8.68 10.75
N GLY A 351 8.29 -8.78 9.71
CA GLY A 351 8.79 -10.05 9.19
C GLY A 351 7.91 -10.65 8.10
N HIS A 352 8.53 -11.01 6.98
CA HIS A 352 7.83 -11.53 5.80
C HIS A 352 7.08 -12.85 6.06
N ARG A 353 7.64 -13.75 6.90
CA ARG A 353 6.99 -15.01 7.21
C ARG A 353 5.80 -14.86 8.15
N ASP A 354 5.82 -13.88 9.05
CA ASP A 354 4.69 -13.59 9.95
C ASP A 354 3.54 -12.94 9.15
N LEU A 355 3.86 -11.98 8.26
CA LEU A 355 2.87 -11.39 7.35
C LEU A 355 2.26 -12.42 6.41
N LEU A 356 3.07 -13.32 5.85
CA LEU A 356 2.56 -14.44 5.05
C LEU A 356 1.66 -15.35 5.88
N GLY A 357 2.07 -15.68 7.10
CA GLY A 357 1.31 -16.51 8.02
C GLY A 357 -0.08 -15.97 8.32
N VAL A 358 -0.19 -14.68 8.59
CA VAL A 358 -1.49 -14.05 8.87
C VAL A 358 -2.37 -14.00 7.62
N LEU A 359 -1.82 -13.66 6.46
CA LEU A 359 -2.58 -13.66 5.19
C LEU A 359 -3.14 -15.06 4.87
N ARG A 360 -2.34 -16.11 5.12
CA ARG A 360 -2.76 -17.51 4.93
C ARG A 360 -3.81 -17.95 5.94
N SER A 361 -3.67 -17.56 7.20
CA SER A 361 -4.62 -17.96 8.26
C SER A 361 -6.03 -17.43 8.03
N PHE A 362 -6.15 -16.31 7.28
CA PHE A 362 -7.43 -15.76 6.83
C PHE A 362 -7.85 -16.22 5.43
N GLY A 363 -7.10 -17.13 4.80
CA GLY A 363 -7.42 -17.68 3.47
C GLY A 363 -7.31 -16.65 2.34
N LEU A 364 -6.51 -15.60 2.52
CA LEU A 364 -6.34 -14.54 1.53
C LEU A 364 -5.19 -14.78 0.55
N VAL A 365 -4.24 -15.64 0.92
CA VAL A 365 -3.19 -16.12 0.02
C VAL A 365 -3.00 -17.63 0.16
N MET A 366 -2.50 -18.24 -0.91
CA MET A 366 -2.10 -19.64 -0.93
C MET A 366 -0.66 -19.80 -0.43
N ASP A 367 -0.21 -21.05 -0.27
CA ASP A 367 1.20 -21.34 -0.08
C ASP A 367 2.03 -20.82 -1.25
N PRO A 368 3.13 -20.11 -1.00
CA PRO A 368 4.02 -19.67 -2.06
C PRO A 368 4.61 -20.86 -2.85
N VAL A 369 4.64 -20.70 -4.17
CA VAL A 369 5.39 -21.62 -5.03
C VAL A 369 6.78 -21.02 -5.22
N LEU A 370 7.78 -21.62 -4.60
CA LEU A 370 9.17 -21.17 -4.66
C LEU A 370 10.05 -22.23 -5.37
N THR A 371 10.68 -21.82 -6.45
CA THR A 371 11.67 -22.63 -7.17
C THR A 371 13.05 -21.96 -7.10
N ARG A 372 14.10 -22.75 -7.02
CA ARG A 372 15.50 -22.31 -6.96
C ARG A 372 16.32 -23.10 -7.97
N SER A 373 17.28 -22.43 -8.60
CA SER A 373 18.28 -23.06 -9.47
C SER A 373 19.63 -22.39 -9.25
N SER A 374 20.62 -23.19 -9.02
CA SER A 374 22.04 -22.81 -8.98
C SER A 374 22.65 -22.95 -10.37
#